data_2590ad4d2a7e1a0e81be2878b204e9e3
#
_entry.id   2590ad4d2a7e1a0e81be2878b204e9e3
#
_cell.length_a   1.000
_cell.length_b   1.000
_cell.length_c   1.000
_cell.angle_alpha   90.00
_cell.angle_beta   90.00
_cell.angle_gamma   90.00
#
_symmetry.space_group_name_H-M   'P 1'
#
loop_
_entity.id
_entity.type
_entity.pdbx_description
1 polymer ?
#
loop_
_entity_poly.entity_id
_entity_poly.type
_entity_poly.pdbx_seq_one_letter_code
_entity_poly.pdbx_strand_id
1 'polypeptide(L)'
;VLITTVNQWFDESIFRENLVKNLYFPSVNMKQFKKYNENYFKSFGVKPDEITILAYDALGLIHYVWKKNKGINTINDFFIKKKIKGKIGTFQFKDKKVSQQLKIYKTDKNRFKEY
;
A
#
# COMPACT_ATOMS: atom_id res chain seq x y z
N VAL A 1 6.57 -6.78 -26.71
CA VAL A 1 5.23 -6.66 -26.12
C VAL A 1 5.33 -6.32 -24.64
N LEU A 2 4.69 -5.24 -24.23
CA LEU A 2 4.60 -4.84 -22.85
C LEU A 2 3.37 -5.50 -22.23
N ILE A 3 3.56 -6.34 -21.21
CA ILE A 3 2.48 -6.96 -20.46
C ILE A 3 2.35 -6.23 -19.14
N THR A 4 1.14 -5.77 -18.84
CA THR A 4 0.82 -5.07 -17.59
C THR A 4 -0.27 -5.81 -16.82
N THR A 5 -0.22 -5.72 -15.50
CA THR A 5 -1.23 -6.30 -14.61
C THR A 5 -1.43 -5.44 -13.37
N VAL A 6 -2.41 -5.80 -12.56
CA VAL A 6 -2.68 -5.20 -11.26
C VAL A 6 -2.21 -6.16 -10.17
N ASN A 7 -0.95 -6.09 -9.80
CA ASN A 7 -0.40 -6.85 -8.67
C ASN A 7 0.05 -5.87 -7.57
N GLN A 8 -0.91 -5.34 -6.84
CA GLN A 8 -0.64 -4.31 -5.83
C GLN A 8 0.11 -4.84 -4.60
N TRP A 9 0.07 -6.15 -4.34
CA TRP A 9 0.49 -6.74 -3.08
C TRP A 9 1.67 -7.71 -3.20
N PHE A 10 2.37 -7.70 -4.35
CA PHE A 10 3.53 -8.56 -4.62
C PHE A 10 3.23 -10.05 -4.44
N ASP A 11 2.15 -10.50 -5.07
CA ASP A 11 1.75 -11.90 -5.06
C ASP A 11 2.77 -12.75 -5.85
N GLU A 12 3.50 -13.60 -5.13
CA GLU A 12 4.53 -14.47 -5.70
C GLU A 12 3.95 -15.65 -6.50
N SER A 13 2.64 -15.90 -6.41
CA SER A 13 2.00 -16.95 -7.20
C SER A 13 2.16 -16.73 -8.70
N ILE A 14 2.32 -15.49 -9.13
CA ILE A 14 2.57 -15.10 -10.52
C ILE A 14 3.83 -15.78 -11.11
N PHE A 15 4.81 -16.14 -10.29
CA PHE A 15 6.03 -16.81 -10.75
C PHE A 15 5.81 -18.26 -11.13
N ARG A 16 4.67 -18.85 -10.78
CA ARG A 16 4.27 -20.20 -11.20
C ARG A 16 3.83 -20.25 -12.67
N GLU A 17 3.47 -19.08 -13.21
CA GLU A 17 3.06 -18.93 -14.62
C GLU A 17 4.30 -18.80 -15.51
N ASN A 18 4.69 -19.90 -16.16
CA ASN A 18 5.89 -19.96 -17.01
C ASN A 18 5.88 -18.99 -18.20
N LEU A 19 4.72 -18.50 -18.58
CA LEU A 19 4.52 -17.59 -19.72
C LEU A 19 4.76 -16.12 -19.39
N VAL A 20 4.82 -15.76 -18.12
CA VAL A 20 4.89 -14.37 -17.68
C VAL A 20 6.32 -13.99 -17.33
N LYS A 21 7.10 -13.69 -18.36
CA LYS A 21 8.42 -13.06 -18.23
C LYS A 21 8.27 -11.56 -18.46
N ASN A 22 8.92 -10.72 -17.63
CA ASN A 22 8.91 -9.25 -17.78
C ASN A 22 7.51 -8.62 -17.69
N LEU A 23 6.79 -8.95 -16.64
CA LEU A 23 5.52 -8.30 -16.31
C LEU A 23 5.79 -6.98 -15.61
N TYR A 24 5.09 -5.91 -16.03
CA TYR A 24 5.15 -4.60 -15.38
C TYR A 24 3.83 -4.32 -14.67
N PHE A 25 3.90 -3.72 -13.47
CA PHE A 25 2.70 -3.41 -12.69
C PHE A 25 2.94 -2.25 -11.72
N PRO A 26 1.92 -1.42 -11.45
CA PRO A 26 1.95 -0.45 -10.40
C PRO A 26 1.72 -1.10 -9.04
N SER A 27 2.47 -0.70 -8.03
CA SER A 27 2.26 -1.17 -6.67
C SER A 27 2.75 -0.17 -5.62
N VAL A 28 2.46 -0.49 -4.37
CA VAL A 28 2.90 0.25 -3.19
C VAL A 28 4.41 0.16 -2.99
N ASN A 29 4.95 0.87 -2.00
CA ASN A 29 6.38 0.79 -1.70
C ASN A 29 6.74 -0.61 -1.15
N MET A 30 7.48 -1.39 -1.94
CA MET A 30 7.84 -2.78 -1.62
C MET A 30 8.63 -2.92 -0.31
N LYS A 31 9.56 -1.99 -0.03
CA LYS A 31 10.37 -2.04 1.21
C LYS A 31 9.49 -1.85 2.44
N GLN A 32 8.58 -0.88 2.39
CA GLN A 32 7.64 -0.62 3.48
C GLN A 32 6.64 -1.77 3.66
N PHE A 33 6.15 -2.34 2.57
CA PHE A 33 5.27 -3.51 2.59
C PHE A 33 5.94 -4.71 3.25
N LYS A 34 7.17 -5.06 2.84
CA LYS A 34 7.94 -6.16 3.45
C LYS A 34 8.18 -5.92 4.94
N LYS A 35 8.60 -4.72 5.32
CA LYS A 35 8.83 -4.36 6.73
C LYS A 35 7.55 -4.47 7.56
N TYR A 36 6.41 -4.05 7.01
CA TYR A 36 5.12 -4.21 7.69
C TYR A 36 4.79 -5.69 7.93
N ASN A 37 4.91 -6.53 6.89
CA ASN A 37 4.63 -7.96 6.97
C ASN A 37 5.53 -8.66 7.99
N GLU A 38 6.81 -8.35 8.01
CA GLU A 38 7.77 -8.89 8.98
C GLU A 38 7.41 -8.50 10.43
N ASN A 39 7.10 -7.23 10.66
CA ASN A 39 6.72 -6.75 11.98
C ASN A 39 5.40 -7.36 12.45
N TYR A 40 4.42 -7.47 11.56
CA TYR A 40 3.15 -8.10 11.87
C TYR A 40 3.33 -9.59 12.23
N PHE A 41 4.11 -10.31 11.43
CA PHE A 41 4.41 -11.72 11.69
C PHE A 41 5.13 -11.92 13.04
N LYS A 42 6.08 -11.05 13.38
CA LYS A 42 6.76 -11.10 14.69
C LYS A 42 5.79 -10.90 15.86
N SER A 43 4.78 -10.05 15.68
CA SER A 43 3.82 -9.73 16.74
C SER A 43 2.71 -10.75 16.89
N PHE A 44 2.26 -11.35 15.78
CA PHE A 44 1.04 -12.15 15.74
C PHE A 44 1.27 -13.61 15.27
N GLY A 45 2.47 -13.95 14.77
CA GLY A 45 2.80 -15.30 14.29
C GLY A 45 2.15 -15.69 12.96
N VAL A 46 1.41 -14.78 12.34
CA VAL A 46 0.72 -15.00 11.06
C VAL A 46 1.01 -13.84 10.09
N LYS A 47 0.89 -14.08 8.80
CA LYS A 47 0.98 -13.00 7.80
C LYS A 47 -0.28 -12.14 7.85
N PRO A 48 -0.16 -10.81 7.68
CA PRO A 48 -1.33 -9.94 7.64
C PRO A 48 -2.12 -10.14 6.34
N ASP A 49 -3.43 -10.06 6.44
CA ASP A 49 -4.28 -9.86 5.26
C ASP A 49 -4.09 -8.44 4.71
N GLU A 50 -4.28 -8.27 3.42
CA GLU A 50 -4.11 -6.98 2.73
C GLU A 50 -4.95 -5.86 3.35
N ILE A 51 -6.18 -6.18 3.75
CA ILE A 51 -7.09 -5.22 4.41
C ILE A 51 -6.54 -4.68 5.74
N THR A 52 -5.71 -5.46 6.43
CA THR A 52 -5.11 -5.08 7.72
C THR A 52 -4.23 -3.84 7.58
N ILE A 53 -3.53 -3.72 6.47
CA ILE A 53 -2.66 -2.56 6.19
C ILE A 53 -3.50 -1.30 6.01
N LEU A 54 -4.60 -1.41 5.25
CA LEU A 54 -5.51 -0.30 5.02
C LEU A 54 -6.19 0.13 6.31
N ALA A 55 -6.63 -0.84 7.13
CA ALA A 55 -7.21 -0.56 8.45
C ALA A 55 -6.22 0.15 9.37
N TYR A 56 -4.94 -0.23 9.35
CA TYR A 56 -3.91 0.43 10.14
C TYR A 56 -3.73 1.90 9.74
N ASP A 57 -3.65 2.19 8.45
CA ASP A 57 -3.51 3.55 7.94
C ASP A 57 -4.77 4.38 8.22
N ALA A 58 -5.95 3.77 8.13
CA ALA A 58 -7.22 4.42 8.47
C ALA A 58 -7.28 4.81 9.97
N LEU A 59 -6.90 3.92 10.87
CA LEU A 59 -6.81 4.22 12.32
C LEU A 59 -5.79 5.32 12.62
N GLY A 60 -4.64 5.30 11.91
CA GLY A 60 -3.64 6.35 12.02
C GLY A 60 -4.18 7.72 11.59
N LEU A 61 -4.96 7.76 10.52
CA LEU A 61 -5.61 8.97 10.04
C LEU A 61 -6.65 9.48 11.05
N ILE A 62 -7.50 8.60 11.57
CA ILE A 62 -8.50 8.95 12.60
C ILE A 62 -7.82 9.57 13.81
N HIS A 63 -6.78 8.93 14.32
CA HIS A 63 -6.02 9.45 15.47
C HIS A 63 -5.38 10.81 15.18
N TYR A 64 -4.80 10.98 13.98
CA TYR A 64 -4.19 12.25 13.59
C TYR A 64 -5.21 13.38 13.54
N VAL A 65 -6.36 13.15 12.89
CA VAL A 65 -7.43 14.17 12.77
C VAL A 65 -8.01 14.50 14.14
N TRP A 66 -8.28 13.48 14.94
CA TRP A 66 -8.77 13.66 16.31
C TRP A 66 -7.85 14.55 17.14
N LYS A 67 -6.56 14.24 17.15
CA LYS A 67 -5.57 15.00 17.92
C LYS A 67 -5.44 16.44 17.42
N LYS A 68 -5.46 16.63 16.10
CA LYS A 68 -5.32 17.96 15.48
C LYS A 68 -6.52 18.85 15.76
N ASN A 69 -7.73 18.33 15.65
CA ASN A 69 -8.98 19.09 15.74
C ASN A 69 -9.61 19.03 17.16
N LYS A 70 -8.98 18.32 18.11
CA LYS A 70 -9.54 18.02 19.42
C LYS A 70 -10.90 17.31 19.35
N GLY A 71 -11.10 16.49 18.34
CA GLY A 71 -12.32 15.75 18.04
C GLY A 71 -12.55 15.60 16.55
N ILE A 72 -13.59 14.86 16.17
CA ILE A 72 -14.06 14.68 14.80
C ILE A 72 -15.53 15.08 14.79
N ASN A 73 -15.87 16.12 14.04
CA ASN A 73 -17.23 16.66 14.00
C ASN A 73 -17.97 16.21 12.73
N THR A 74 -17.25 16.14 11.61
CA THR A 74 -17.82 15.78 10.32
C THR A 74 -16.86 14.91 9.52
N ILE A 75 -17.38 14.21 8.51
CA ILE A 75 -16.56 13.44 7.56
C ILE A 75 -15.57 14.33 6.79
N ASN A 76 -15.90 15.61 6.62
CA ASN A 76 -15.04 16.56 5.92
C ASN A 76 -13.71 16.82 6.66
N ASP A 77 -13.65 16.57 7.97
CA ASP A 77 -12.44 16.71 8.77
C ASP A 77 -11.32 15.78 8.33
N PHE A 78 -11.66 14.67 7.65
CA PHE A 78 -10.71 13.70 7.10
C PHE A 78 -10.09 14.15 5.78
N PHE A 79 -10.73 15.06 5.02
CA PHE A 79 -10.25 15.49 3.71
C PHE A 79 -9.19 16.57 3.81
N ILE A 80 -8.10 16.25 4.51
CA ILE A 80 -6.97 17.15 4.67
C ILE A 80 -6.21 17.30 3.35
N LYS A 81 -5.80 18.52 3.02
CA LYS A 81 -5.07 18.82 1.79
C LYS A 81 -3.60 18.36 1.80
N LYS A 82 -3.11 17.93 2.93
CA LYS A 82 -1.72 17.51 3.11
C LYS A 82 -1.52 16.06 2.68
N LYS A 83 -0.34 15.77 2.11
CA LYS A 83 0.10 14.38 1.90
C LYS A 83 0.28 13.68 3.24
N ILE A 84 -0.23 12.45 3.33
CA ILE A 84 -0.19 11.62 4.52
C ILE A 84 0.78 10.47 4.26
N LYS A 85 1.74 10.28 5.16
CA LYS A 85 2.67 9.16 5.08
C LYS A 85 2.05 7.96 5.80
N GLY A 86 1.56 7.01 5.01
CA GLY A 86 1.04 5.74 5.51
C GLY A 86 2.14 4.68 5.70
N LYS A 87 1.74 3.47 6.07
CA LYS A 87 2.66 2.35 6.33
C LYS A 87 3.32 1.81 5.06
N ILE A 88 2.63 1.83 3.95
CA ILE A 88 3.08 1.24 2.68
C ILE A 88 3.26 2.26 1.56
N GLY A 89 3.13 3.53 1.86
CA GLY A 89 3.30 4.61 0.89
C GLY A 89 2.66 5.91 1.34
N THR A 90 2.74 6.90 0.47
CA THR A 90 2.16 8.22 0.70
C THR A 90 0.84 8.31 -0.05
N PHE A 91 -0.18 8.84 0.60
CA PHE A 91 -1.48 9.10 0.00
C PHE A 91 -1.96 10.52 0.31
N GLN A 92 -2.93 10.98 -0.44
CA GLN A 92 -3.59 12.27 -0.24
C GLN A 92 -5.06 12.18 -0.65
N PHE A 93 -5.86 13.09 -0.15
CA PHE A 93 -7.23 13.25 -0.65
C PHE A 93 -7.26 14.25 -1.79
N LYS A 94 -7.86 13.85 -2.89
CA LYS A 94 -8.14 14.69 -4.05
C LYS A 94 -9.60 14.49 -4.42
N ASP A 95 -10.37 15.60 -4.45
CA ASP A 95 -11.81 15.54 -4.73
C ASP A 95 -12.58 14.52 -3.89
N LYS A 96 -12.28 14.47 -2.58
CA LYS A 96 -12.82 13.50 -1.61
C LYS A 96 -12.48 12.04 -1.90
N LYS A 97 -11.56 11.77 -2.81
CA LYS A 97 -11.06 10.42 -3.13
C LYS A 97 -9.63 10.24 -2.66
N VAL A 98 -9.28 9.03 -2.31
CA VAL A 98 -7.89 8.69 -1.98
C VAL A 98 -7.08 8.59 -3.27
N SER A 99 -6.00 9.36 -3.34
CA SER A 99 -4.98 9.25 -4.38
C SER A 99 -3.68 8.76 -3.74
N GLN A 100 -3.24 7.58 -4.14
CA GLN A 100 -2.03 6.95 -3.61
C GLN A 100 -0.90 7.05 -4.63
N GLN A 101 0.30 7.37 -4.15
CA GLN A 101 1.49 7.36 -4.98
C GLN A 101 1.99 5.91 -5.12
N LEU A 102 1.91 5.37 -6.32
CA LEU A 102 2.41 4.06 -6.66
C LEU A 102 3.77 4.15 -7.36
N LYS A 103 4.51 3.05 -7.30
CA LYS A 103 5.75 2.83 -8.04
C LYS A 103 5.52 1.76 -9.09
N ILE A 104 6.33 1.76 -10.14
CA ILE A 104 6.30 0.71 -11.15
C ILE A 104 7.31 -0.36 -10.77
N TYR A 105 6.89 -1.61 -10.85
CA TYR A 105 7.72 -2.77 -10.63
C TYR A 105 7.68 -3.68 -11.86
N LYS A 106 8.70 -4.53 -11.95
CA LYS A 106 8.75 -5.59 -12.94
C LYS A 106 9.12 -6.92 -12.30
N THR A 107 8.73 -8.01 -12.94
CA THR A 107 9.24 -9.35 -12.62
C THR A 107 10.58 -9.57 -13.30
N ASP A 108 11.54 -10.10 -12.56
CA ASP A 108 12.87 -10.47 -13.08
C ASP A 108 13.38 -11.71 -12.33
N LYS A 109 13.54 -12.84 -13.03
CA LYS A 109 14.04 -14.10 -12.46
C LYS A 109 13.38 -14.48 -11.12
N ASN A 110 12.06 -14.59 -11.11
CA ASN A 110 11.25 -14.89 -9.91
C ASN A 110 11.42 -13.88 -8.75
N ARG A 111 11.69 -12.63 -9.08
CA ARG A 111 11.76 -11.53 -8.11
C ARG A 111 11.00 -10.32 -8.63
N PHE A 112 10.53 -9.51 -7.71
CA PHE A 112 10.01 -8.19 -8.01
C PHE A 112 11.15 -7.16 -7.91
N LYS A 113 11.27 -6.33 -8.92
CA LYS A 113 12.27 -5.28 -9.00
C LYS A 113 11.61 -3.94 -9.31
N GLU A 114 12.00 -2.89 -8.62
CA GLU A 114 11.56 -1.53 -8.95
C GLU A 114 12.14 -1.12 -10.32
N TYR A 115 11.28 -0.56 -11.18
CA TYR A 115 11.62 -0.13 -12.53
C TYR A 115 12.02 1.34 -12.57
#